data_d7c28b8006c85befc191e4b2215c4cd8
#
_entry.id   d7c28b8006c85befc191e4b2215c4cd8
#
_cell.length_a   1.000
_cell.length_b   1.000
_cell.length_c   1.000
_cell.angle_alpha   90.00
_cell.angle_beta   90.00
_cell.angle_gamma   90.00
#
_symmetry.space_group_name_H-M   'P 1'
#
loop_
_entity.id
_entity.type
_entity.pdbx_description
1 polymer ?
#
loop_
_entity_poly.entity_id
_entity_poly.type
_entity_poly.pdbx_seq_one_letter_code
_entity_poly.pdbx_strand_id
1 'polypeptide(L)'
;MTRLKNLMKRAAKGESLVIGFLGGSITQGSLSSTPKNCYAYLVYEWWKKSFPNAAFSFVNGGIGGTTSHYGGARAWKDVLCYRPDIVTVDFSVNDDANEFFEETYEGTLRRLLAAPSAPAVVVLNNVFYDTGKNAQDYHNRIADHYGIPHVSIKDTVYPDVESGKIVRADITPDNLHPNDKGHRLVADEICKLLDSIKAEVEEETIAGENIEGKSTKTEASVLLPAPLTENAYEHSRLIQIQDNEAILDGFLVDPIEKKGMLDIFKNGWTAAHTNDKISFEIECSCLAVQYRKSVQQPVPKAKAVIDGDEAHAVILDGNFTEDWGDCLYLEPLLHHAEKKVHRIEIIVTDAKDIVRPFYLVSLIVS
;
A
#
# COMPACT_ATOMS: atom_id res chain seq x y z
N MET A 1 13.76 15.27 -0.87
CA MET A 1 14.57 15.68 -2.04
C MET A 1 16.03 15.19 -1.98
N THR A 2 16.78 15.41 -0.88
CA THR A 2 18.22 15.04 -0.77
C THR A 2 18.51 13.56 -1.05
N ARG A 3 17.69 12.63 -0.50
CA ARG A 3 17.88 11.19 -0.74
C ARG A 3 17.79 10.83 -2.23
N LEU A 4 16.86 11.45 -2.97
CA LEU A 4 16.65 11.19 -4.39
C LEU A 4 17.82 11.72 -5.25
N LYS A 5 18.34 12.92 -4.93
CA LYS A 5 19.56 13.43 -5.57
C LYS A 5 20.78 12.53 -5.31
N ASN A 6 20.94 12.06 -4.07
CA ASN A 6 22.02 11.13 -3.72
C ASN A 6 21.88 9.80 -4.46
N LEU A 7 20.66 9.29 -4.60
CA LEU A 7 20.40 8.08 -5.37
C LEU A 7 20.81 8.24 -6.84
N MET A 8 20.47 9.38 -7.47
CA MET A 8 20.87 9.65 -8.87
C MET A 8 22.39 9.76 -9.02
N LYS A 9 23.09 10.36 -8.05
CA LYS A 9 24.57 10.41 -8.02
C LYS A 9 25.18 8.98 -7.91
N ARG A 10 24.56 8.07 -7.15
CA ARG A 10 24.96 6.66 -7.06
C ARG A 10 24.69 5.91 -8.38
N ALA A 11 23.53 6.14 -9.00
CA ALA A 11 23.18 5.59 -10.31
C ALA A 11 24.19 6.03 -11.39
N ALA A 12 24.55 7.32 -11.41
CA ALA A 12 25.56 7.84 -12.34
C ALA A 12 26.94 7.20 -12.16
N LYS A 13 27.27 6.72 -10.95
CA LYS A 13 28.51 5.96 -10.66
C LYS A 13 28.43 4.48 -11.03
N GLY A 14 27.28 4.00 -11.53
CA GLY A 14 27.12 2.60 -11.95
C GLY A 14 26.82 1.63 -10.82
N GLU A 15 26.27 2.09 -9.68
CA GLU A 15 25.92 1.20 -8.57
C GLU A 15 24.72 0.31 -8.91
N SER A 16 24.57 -0.80 -8.17
CA SER A 16 23.41 -1.66 -8.25
C SER A 16 22.31 -1.14 -7.29
N LEU A 17 21.13 -0.86 -7.82
CA LEU A 17 20.04 -0.18 -7.11
C LEU A 17 18.73 -0.97 -7.23
N VAL A 18 17.88 -0.84 -6.22
CA VAL A 18 16.56 -1.47 -6.17
C VAL A 18 15.46 -0.41 -6.26
N ILE A 19 14.62 -0.51 -7.28
CA ILE A 19 13.50 0.38 -7.54
C ILE A 19 12.22 -0.28 -7.06
N GLY A 20 11.64 0.24 -5.99
CA GLY A 20 10.46 -0.30 -5.31
C GLY A 20 9.20 0.53 -5.57
N PHE A 21 8.05 -0.14 -5.53
CA PHE A 21 6.72 0.45 -5.60
C PHE A 21 5.83 -0.19 -4.55
N LEU A 22 5.03 0.62 -3.85
CA LEU A 22 4.07 0.17 -2.85
C LEU A 22 2.73 0.87 -3.11
N GLY A 23 1.64 0.10 -3.27
CA GLY A 23 0.36 0.74 -3.59
C GLY A 23 -0.79 -0.23 -3.81
N GLY A 24 -1.87 0.29 -4.38
CA GLY A 24 -3.09 -0.42 -4.70
C GLY A 24 -3.07 -1.10 -6.08
N SER A 25 -4.26 -1.18 -6.70
CA SER A 25 -4.49 -1.84 -7.99
C SER A 25 -3.75 -1.15 -9.16
N ILE A 26 -3.64 0.17 -9.15
CA ILE A 26 -2.94 0.90 -10.22
C ILE A 26 -1.44 0.57 -10.17
N THR A 27 -0.87 0.49 -8.97
CA THR A 27 0.53 0.05 -8.78
C THR A 27 0.72 -1.42 -9.13
N GLN A 28 -0.25 -2.29 -8.82
CA GLN A 28 -0.25 -3.69 -9.26
C GLN A 28 -0.20 -3.82 -10.78
N GLY A 29 -0.79 -2.86 -11.51
CA GLY A 29 -0.86 -2.83 -12.96
C GLY A 29 -2.21 -3.30 -13.51
N SER A 30 -3.30 -3.13 -12.75
CA SER A 30 -4.65 -3.44 -13.21
C SER A 30 -4.93 -2.74 -14.54
N LEU A 31 -5.53 -3.48 -15.48
CA LEU A 31 -5.87 -3.08 -16.85
C LEU A 31 -4.69 -2.72 -17.76
N SER A 32 -3.44 -2.87 -17.34
CA SER A 32 -2.34 -2.93 -18.29
C SER A 32 -2.38 -4.26 -19.05
N SER A 33 -2.16 -4.23 -20.37
CA SER A 33 -2.21 -5.43 -21.20
C SER A 33 -1.09 -6.44 -20.87
N THR A 34 0.01 -5.96 -20.33
CA THR A 34 1.12 -6.75 -19.79
C THR A 34 1.75 -6.06 -18.60
N PRO A 35 2.41 -6.78 -17.68
CA PRO A 35 3.12 -6.16 -16.57
C PRO A 35 4.15 -5.08 -16.97
N LYS A 36 4.67 -5.17 -18.22
CA LYS A 36 5.65 -4.19 -18.74
C LYS A 36 5.01 -2.88 -19.19
N ASN A 37 3.71 -2.82 -19.35
CA ASN A 37 2.96 -1.61 -19.69
C ASN A 37 2.41 -0.90 -18.45
N CYS A 38 2.56 -1.49 -17.25
CA CYS A 38 2.24 -0.82 -16.00
C CYS A 38 3.18 0.38 -15.75
N TYR A 39 2.66 1.46 -15.19
CA TYR A 39 3.43 2.67 -14.90
C TYR A 39 4.70 2.37 -14.09
N ALA A 40 4.59 1.49 -13.10
CA ALA A 40 5.72 1.12 -12.25
C ALA A 40 6.89 0.53 -13.06
N TYR A 41 6.59 -0.36 -14.03
CA TYR A 41 7.62 -0.91 -14.89
C TYR A 41 8.16 0.13 -15.89
N LEU A 42 7.30 1.05 -16.38
CA LEU A 42 7.72 2.12 -17.28
C LEU A 42 8.67 3.10 -16.59
N VAL A 43 8.45 3.44 -15.32
CA VAL A 43 9.35 4.23 -14.48
C VAL A 43 10.66 3.48 -14.22
N TYR A 44 10.61 2.17 -13.95
CA TYR A 44 11.81 1.34 -13.85
C TYR A 44 12.64 1.36 -15.14
N GLU A 45 12.01 1.28 -16.32
CA GLU A 45 12.71 1.41 -17.61
C GLU A 45 13.30 2.80 -17.81
N TRP A 46 12.69 3.88 -17.26
CA TRP A 46 13.28 5.21 -17.25
C TRP A 46 14.63 5.21 -16.51
N TRP A 47 14.72 4.58 -15.32
CA TRP A 47 15.97 4.46 -14.56
C TRP A 47 17.06 3.77 -15.39
N LYS A 48 16.74 2.66 -16.05
CA LYS A 48 17.69 1.93 -16.89
C LYS A 48 18.20 2.75 -18.08
N LYS A 49 17.32 3.52 -18.70
CA LYS A 49 17.67 4.37 -19.85
C LYS A 49 18.48 5.59 -19.41
N SER A 50 18.13 6.20 -18.30
CA SER A 50 18.77 7.41 -17.79
C SER A 50 20.16 7.14 -17.20
N PHE A 51 20.41 5.91 -16.71
CA PHE A 51 21.67 5.52 -16.07
C PHE A 51 22.15 4.15 -16.60
N PRO A 52 22.60 4.08 -17.88
CA PRO A 52 22.86 2.81 -18.53
C PRO A 52 24.06 2.03 -17.95
N ASN A 53 24.90 2.67 -17.14
CA ASN A 53 26.02 2.03 -16.47
C ASN A 53 25.65 1.41 -15.11
N ALA A 54 24.47 1.70 -14.59
CA ALA A 54 23.96 1.14 -13.32
C ALA A 54 23.15 -0.14 -13.57
N ALA A 55 23.13 -1.03 -12.57
CA ALA A 55 22.26 -2.19 -12.57
C ALA A 55 21.02 -1.93 -11.71
N PHE A 56 19.84 -2.35 -12.19
CA PHE A 56 18.60 -2.12 -11.48
C PHE A 56 17.82 -3.41 -11.25
N SER A 57 17.25 -3.53 -10.04
CA SER A 57 16.27 -4.54 -9.71
C SER A 57 14.89 -3.88 -9.53
N PHE A 58 13.84 -4.59 -9.93
CA PHE A 58 12.45 -4.13 -9.86
C PHE A 58 11.67 -4.86 -8.77
N VAL A 59 11.00 -4.13 -7.90
CA VAL A 59 10.12 -4.67 -6.86
C VAL A 59 8.78 -3.96 -6.93
N ASN A 60 7.70 -4.70 -7.18
CA ASN A 60 6.35 -4.16 -7.21
C ASN A 60 5.51 -4.76 -6.09
N GLY A 61 5.22 -3.96 -5.06
CA GLY A 61 4.37 -4.24 -3.91
C GLY A 61 2.92 -3.76 -4.08
N GLY A 62 2.41 -3.67 -5.32
CA GLY A 62 1.01 -3.32 -5.59
C GLY A 62 0.07 -4.49 -5.31
N ILE A 63 -1.00 -4.26 -4.52
CA ILE A 63 -2.10 -5.21 -4.28
C ILE A 63 -3.42 -4.46 -4.43
N GLY A 64 -4.27 -4.93 -5.35
CA GLY A 64 -5.55 -4.30 -5.68
C GLY A 64 -6.50 -4.17 -4.49
N GLY A 65 -7.23 -3.03 -4.42
CA GLY A 65 -8.23 -2.77 -3.39
C GLY A 65 -7.66 -2.57 -1.98
N THR A 66 -6.36 -2.22 -1.84
CA THR A 66 -5.72 -2.06 -0.53
C THR A 66 -5.37 -0.61 -0.22
N THR A 67 -5.54 -0.23 1.04
CA THR A 67 -5.30 1.11 1.59
C THR A 67 -3.90 1.25 2.21
N SER A 68 -3.52 2.48 2.58
CA SER A 68 -2.29 2.76 3.32
C SER A 68 -2.21 2.02 4.65
N HIS A 69 -3.35 1.78 5.33
CA HIS A 69 -3.39 1.01 6.58
C HIS A 69 -2.80 -0.39 6.41
N TYR A 70 -3.21 -1.12 5.37
CA TYR A 70 -2.59 -2.41 5.05
C TYR A 70 -1.21 -2.23 4.42
N GLY A 71 -1.04 -1.19 3.61
CA GLY A 71 0.25 -0.85 2.98
C GLY A 71 1.38 -0.75 3.99
N GLY A 72 1.18 -0.03 5.08
CA GLY A 72 2.14 0.09 6.19
C GLY A 72 2.45 -1.26 6.84
N ALA A 73 1.42 -2.03 7.20
CA ALA A 73 1.60 -3.31 7.88
C ALA A 73 2.38 -4.35 7.05
N ARG A 74 2.20 -4.33 5.70
CA ARG A 74 2.86 -5.26 4.78
C ARG A 74 4.16 -4.75 4.14
N ALA A 75 4.49 -3.45 4.33
CA ALA A 75 5.61 -2.79 3.66
C ALA A 75 6.94 -3.54 3.80
N TRP A 76 7.20 -4.11 4.99
CA TRP A 76 8.42 -4.89 5.20
C TRP A 76 8.49 -6.12 4.30
N LYS A 77 7.44 -6.93 4.31
CA LYS A 77 7.38 -8.20 3.59
C LYS A 77 7.40 -8.01 2.07
N ASP A 78 6.70 -7.00 1.58
CA ASP A 78 6.43 -6.85 0.15
C ASP A 78 7.47 -5.99 -0.57
N VAL A 79 8.15 -5.07 0.16
CA VAL A 79 9.07 -4.11 -0.46
C VAL A 79 10.36 -3.96 0.34
N LEU A 80 10.31 -3.69 1.65
CA LEU A 80 11.50 -3.30 2.42
C LEU A 80 12.51 -4.42 2.62
N CYS A 81 12.07 -5.69 2.67
CA CYS A 81 12.97 -6.85 2.75
C CYS A 81 13.94 -6.96 1.55
N TYR A 82 13.59 -6.36 0.41
CA TYR A 82 14.45 -6.26 -0.77
C TYR A 82 15.43 -5.08 -0.71
N ARG A 83 15.41 -4.30 0.39
CA ARG A 83 16.29 -3.16 0.63
C ARG A 83 16.25 -2.12 -0.50
N PRO A 84 15.07 -1.59 -0.85
CA PRO A 84 14.94 -0.63 -1.95
C PRO A 84 15.76 0.62 -1.69
N ASP A 85 16.27 1.22 -2.76
CA ASP A 85 16.94 2.52 -2.77
C ASP A 85 15.95 3.66 -3.02
N ILE A 86 14.81 3.35 -3.65
CA ILE A 86 13.67 4.25 -3.82
C ILE A 86 12.37 3.46 -3.70
N VAL A 87 11.32 4.09 -3.16
CA VAL A 87 9.95 3.55 -3.15
C VAL A 87 8.98 4.63 -3.63
N THR A 88 8.23 4.33 -4.70
CA THR A 88 7.05 5.12 -5.08
C THR A 88 5.83 4.59 -4.35
N VAL A 89 5.05 5.47 -3.72
CA VAL A 89 3.88 5.11 -2.88
C VAL A 89 2.61 5.69 -3.49
N ASP A 90 1.57 4.84 -3.66
CA ASP A 90 0.29 5.19 -4.28
C ASP A 90 -0.89 4.53 -3.57
N PHE A 91 -1.63 5.32 -2.78
CA PHE A 91 -2.88 4.91 -2.12
C PHE A 91 -3.99 5.97 -2.27
N SER A 92 -3.77 7.03 -3.03
CA SER A 92 -4.63 8.21 -3.05
C SER A 92 -6.06 7.97 -3.51
N VAL A 93 -6.32 6.90 -4.27
CA VAL A 93 -7.66 6.49 -4.71
C VAL A 93 -8.25 5.36 -3.87
N ASN A 94 -7.48 4.79 -2.95
CA ASN A 94 -7.92 3.71 -2.06
C ASN A 94 -8.22 4.22 -0.65
N ASP A 95 -7.49 5.24 -0.21
CA ASP A 95 -7.70 5.92 1.05
C ASP A 95 -8.82 6.95 0.91
N ASP A 96 -9.69 7.04 1.91
CA ASP A 96 -10.63 8.15 1.99
C ASP A 96 -9.91 9.44 2.42
N ALA A 97 -10.41 10.58 1.97
CA ALA A 97 -9.89 11.89 2.35
C ALA A 97 -10.35 12.27 3.77
N ASN A 98 -9.72 11.69 4.80
CA ASN A 98 -10.03 11.91 6.20
C ASN A 98 -8.79 11.73 7.10
N GLU A 99 -8.92 12.08 8.39
CA GLU A 99 -7.84 12.06 9.38
C GLU A 99 -7.34 10.64 9.69
N PHE A 100 -8.22 9.63 9.65
CA PHE A 100 -7.83 8.24 9.86
C PHE A 100 -6.81 7.79 8.80
N PHE A 101 -7.12 8.04 7.53
CA PHE A 101 -6.19 7.67 6.45
C PHE A 101 -4.97 8.59 6.38
N GLU A 102 -5.07 9.84 6.83
CA GLU A 102 -3.88 10.66 7.01
C GLU A 102 -2.88 10.03 7.97
N GLU A 103 -3.36 9.52 9.10
CA GLU A 103 -2.50 8.89 10.11
C GLU A 103 -1.93 7.55 9.61
N THR A 104 -2.74 6.69 8.99
CA THR A 104 -2.24 5.43 8.43
C THR A 104 -1.23 5.66 7.31
N TYR A 105 -1.42 6.73 6.51
CA TYR A 105 -0.50 7.13 5.47
C TYR A 105 0.80 7.68 6.05
N GLU A 106 0.73 8.52 7.08
CA GLU A 106 1.92 8.98 7.82
C GLU A 106 2.72 7.81 8.37
N GLY A 107 2.07 6.87 9.05
CA GLY A 107 2.71 5.67 9.58
C GLY A 107 3.42 4.87 8.48
N THR A 108 2.79 4.74 7.31
CA THR A 108 3.38 4.09 6.14
C THR A 108 4.64 4.82 5.64
N LEU A 109 4.58 6.15 5.46
CA LEU A 109 5.73 6.93 4.98
C LEU A 109 6.88 6.92 6.01
N ARG A 110 6.57 7.09 7.31
CA ARG A 110 7.59 7.04 8.38
C ARG A 110 8.30 5.69 8.40
N ARG A 111 7.54 4.58 8.28
CA ARG A 111 8.10 3.23 8.20
C ARG A 111 9.08 3.05 7.04
N LEU A 112 8.75 3.60 5.86
CA LEU A 112 9.64 3.60 4.70
C LEU A 112 10.91 4.45 4.97
N LEU A 113 10.72 5.66 5.49
CA LEU A 113 11.82 6.59 5.76
C LEU A 113 12.78 6.08 6.85
N ALA A 114 12.26 5.34 7.86
CA ALA A 114 13.01 4.76 8.96
C ALA A 114 13.65 3.40 8.61
N ALA A 115 13.36 2.84 7.43
CA ALA A 115 13.88 1.54 7.03
C ALA A 115 15.42 1.54 6.95
N PRO A 116 16.10 0.41 7.26
CA PRO A 116 17.57 0.32 7.24
C PRO A 116 18.23 0.64 5.89
N SER A 117 17.49 0.50 4.77
CA SER A 117 17.96 0.91 3.44
C SER A 117 17.85 2.42 3.22
N ALA A 118 17.14 3.15 4.09
CA ALA A 118 16.90 4.58 4.01
C ALA A 118 16.46 5.06 2.59
N PRO A 119 15.43 4.45 1.99
CA PRO A 119 15.08 4.72 0.61
C PRO A 119 14.71 6.20 0.39
N ALA A 120 14.94 6.70 -0.81
CA ALA A 120 14.19 7.85 -1.30
C ALA A 120 12.71 7.45 -1.43
N VAL A 121 11.80 8.38 -1.15
CA VAL A 121 10.36 8.14 -1.32
C VAL A 121 9.83 9.17 -2.31
N VAL A 122 8.92 8.73 -3.20
CA VAL A 122 8.12 9.58 -4.08
C VAL A 122 6.66 9.23 -3.86
N VAL A 123 5.82 10.21 -3.62
CA VAL A 123 4.38 10.03 -3.50
C VAL A 123 3.74 10.22 -4.87
N LEU A 124 2.86 9.30 -5.25
CA LEU A 124 2.01 9.39 -6.43
C LEU A 124 0.55 9.55 -6.00
N ASN A 125 -0.13 10.53 -6.54
CA ASN A 125 -1.56 10.74 -6.33
C ASN A 125 -2.31 10.53 -7.65
N ASN A 126 -2.90 9.35 -7.81
CA ASN A 126 -3.87 9.03 -8.85
C ASN A 126 -5.24 9.67 -8.52
N VAL A 127 -6.21 9.56 -9.43
CA VAL A 127 -7.51 10.22 -9.33
C VAL A 127 -8.60 9.36 -9.97
N PHE A 128 -9.83 9.49 -9.46
CA PHE A 128 -11.02 9.02 -10.18
C PHE A 128 -11.33 10.00 -11.32
N TYR A 129 -11.24 9.54 -12.56
CA TYR A 129 -11.35 10.38 -13.76
C TYR A 129 -12.78 10.87 -14.09
N ASP A 130 -13.79 10.42 -13.35
CA ASP A 130 -15.16 10.90 -13.47
C ASP A 130 -15.53 11.95 -12.43
N THR A 131 -14.89 11.94 -11.28
CA THR A 131 -15.25 12.78 -10.13
C THR A 131 -14.13 13.71 -9.64
N GLY A 132 -12.90 13.48 -10.08
CA GLY A 132 -11.73 14.17 -9.54
C GLY A 132 -11.41 13.84 -8.08
N LYS A 133 -12.06 12.82 -7.50
CA LYS A 133 -11.84 12.44 -6.09
C LYS A 133 -10.51 11.72 -5.90
N ASN A 134 -9.85 12.02 -4.82
CA ASN A 134 -8.72 11.29 -4.22
C ASN A 134 -8.39 11.86 -2.83
N ALA A 135 -7.43 11.26 -2.13
CA ALA A 135 -6.97 11.68 -0.81
C ALA A 135 -5.72 12.59 -0.85
N GLN A 136 -5.36 13.18 -2.01
CA GLN A 136 -4.07 13.87 -2.16
C GLN A 136 -3.83 15.03 -1.18
N ASP A 137 -4.88 15.73 -0.73
CA ASP A 137 -4.71 16.87 0.17
C ASP A 137 -4.14 16.43 1.52
N TYR A 138 -4.59 15.27 2.03
CA TYR A 138 -4.05 14.63 3.23
C TYR A 138 -2.66 14.04 2.98
N HIS A 139 -2.48 13.31 1.87
CA HIS A 139 -1.20 12.69 1.52
C HIS A 139 -0.10 13.71 1.28
N ASN A 140 -0.39 14.81 0.58
CA ASN A 140 0.58 15.87 0.30
C ASN A 140 0.98 16.61 1.58
N ARG A 141 0.04 16.85 2.52
CA ARG A 141 0.37 17.45 3.81
C ARG A 141 1.45 16.65 4.56
N ILE A 142 1.31 15.33 4.55
CA ILE A 142 2.33 14.43 5.13
C ILE A 142 3.62 14.46 4.30
N ALA A 143 3.53 14.36 2.97
CA ALA A 143 4.70 14.37 2.10
C ALA A 143 5.52 15.66 2.26
N ASP A 144 4.87 16.82 2.30
CA ASP A 144 5.51 18.12 2.48
C ASP A 144 6.20 18.22 3.84
N HIS A 145 5.57 17.72 4.91
CA HIS A 145 6.17 17.71 6.26
C HIS A 145 7.51 16.97 6.30
N TYR A 146 7.62 15.86 5.57
CA TYR A 146 8.86 15.08 5.48
C TYR A 146 9.77 15.47 4.31
N GLY A 147 9.43 16.50 3.54
CA GLY A 147 10.18 16.93 2.36
C GLY A 147 10.24 15.87 1.26
N ILE A 148 9.17 15.07 1.13
CA ILE A 148 9.02 14.02 0.12
C ILE A 148 8.43 14.63 -1.15
N PRO A 149 9.05 14.45 -2.33
CA PRO A 149 8.46 14.89 -3.58
C PRO A 149 7.21 14.10 -3.92
N HIS A 150 6.21 14.77 -4.47
CA HIS A 150 4.95 14.14 -4.88
C HIS A 150 4.57 14.54 -6.31
N VAL A 151 3.84 13.63 -6.97
CA VAL A 151 3.29 13.77 -8.32
C VAL A 151 1.77 13.63 -8.23
N SER A 152 1.03 14.54 -8.85
CA SER A 152 -0.43 14.54 -8.86
C SER A 152 -0.97 14.36 -10.27
N ILE A 153 -1.66 13.27 -10.51
CA ILE A 153 -2.42 13.03 -11.74
C ILE A 153 -3.68 13.93 -11.77
N LYS A 154 -4.22 14.25 -10.58
CA LYS A 154 -5.35 15.17 -10.45
C LYS A 154 -5.01 16.58 -10.94
N ASP A 155 -3.78 17.05 -10.72
CA ASP A 155 -3.39 18.41 -11.07
C ASP A 155 -2.72 18.50 -12.46
N THR A 156 -2.38 17.36 -13.08
CA THR A 156 -1.67 17.31 -14.37
C THR A 156 -2.52 16.70 -15.48
N VAL A 157 -2.86 15.42 -15.41
CA VAL A 157 -3.58 14.70 -16.46
C VAL A 157 -5.09 14.94 -16.40
N TYR A 158 -5.67 14.99 -15.21
CA TYR A 158 -7.11 15.12 -15.03
C TYR A 158 -7.70 16.42 -15.65
N PRO A 159 -7.08 17.61 -15.56
CA PRO A 159 -7.55 18.80 -16.24
C PRO A 159 -7.61 18.66 -17.78
N ASP A 160 -6.69 17.92 -18.37
CA ASP A 160 -6.72 17.60 -19.80
C ASP A 160 -7.88 16.67 -20.16
N VAL A 161 -8.29 15.80 -19.23
CA VAL A 161 -9.50 14.96 -19.40
C VAL A 161 -10.76 15.79 -19.25
N GLU A 162 -10.85 16.66 -18.23
CA GLU A 162 -12.02 17.54 -18.01
C GLU A 162 -12.24 18.51 -19.18
N SER A 163 -11.17 19.06 -19.75
CA SER A 163 -11.26 19.95 -20.90
C SER A 163 -11.52 19.22 -22.24
N GLY A 164 -11.52 17.88 -22.23
CA GLY A 164 -11.69 17.06 -23.45
C GLY A 164 -10.44 17.00 -24.35
N LYS A 165 -9.31 17.52 -23.92
CA LYS A 165 -8.01 17.40 -24.62
C LYS A 165 -7.55 15.93 -24.64
N ILE A 166 -7.85 15.19 -23.59
CA ILE A 166 -7.69 13.74 -23.49
C ILE A 166 -9.07 13.11 -23.39
N VAL A 167 -9.40 12.19 -24.30
CA VAL A 167 -10.64 11.43 -24.22
C VAL A 167 -10.50 10.39 -23.10
N ARG A 168 -11.35 10.49 -22.06
CA ARG A 168 -11.29 9.62 -20.90
C ARG A 168 -11.31 8.13 -21.24
N ALA A 169 -12.20 7.71 -22.15
CA ALA A 169 -12.31 6.30 -22.56
C ALA A 169 -11.05 5.76 -23.27
N ASP A 170 -10.16 6.65 -23.75
CA ASP A 170 -8.89 6.26 -24.36
C ASP A 170 -7.84 5.85 -23.33
N ILE A 171 -7.98 6.27 -22.06
CA ILE A 171 -7.00 6.07 -21.01
C ILE A 171 -7.48 5.19 -19.85
N THR A 172 -8.79 5.06 -19.67
CA THR A 172 -9.41 4.22 -18.63
C THR A 172 -10.78 3.73 -19.06
N PRO A 173 -11.10 2.42 -18.95
CA PRO A 173 -12.41 1.88 -19.28
C PRO A 173 -13.43 1.98 -18.13
N ASP A 174 -12.97 2.14 -16.88
CA ASP A 174 -13.79 2.12 -15.65
C ASP A 174 -13.69 3.41 -14.83
N ASN A 175 -13.14 4.48 -15.41
CA ASN A 175 -12.91 5.79 -14.79
C ASN A 175 -11.86 5.83 -13.66
N LEU A 176 -11.21 4.73 -13.37
CA LEU A 176 -10.20 4.61 -12.31
C LEU A 176 -8.91 3.98 -12.81
N HIS A 177 -8.98 2.72 -13.27
CA HIS A 177 -7.79 1.96 -13.63
C HIS A 177 -7.30 2.35 -15.02
N PRO A 178 -6.03 2.78 -15.14
CA PRO A 178 -5.45 3.12 -16.43
C PRO A 178 -5.30 1.88 -17.32
N ASN A 179 -5.60 2.00 -18.61
CA ASN A 179 -5.11 1.08 -19.63
C ASN A 179 -3.65 1.42 -20.01
N ASP A 180 -3.07 0.78 -21.03
CA ASP A 180 -1.66 1.02 -21.42
C ASP A 180 -1.35 2.50 -21.69
N LYS A 181 -2.26 3.25 -22.33
CA LYS A 181 -2.09 4.69 -22.56
C LYS A 181 -2.15 5.48 -21.26
N GLY A 182 -3.10 5.15 -20.38
CA GLY A 182 -3.22 5.79 -19.08
C GLY A 182 -2.01 5.51 -18.18
N HIS A 183 -1.53 4.27 -18.12
CA HIS A 183 -0.30 3.92 -17.42
C HIS A 183 0.92 4.68 -17.94
N ARG A 184 1.00 4.90 -19.27
CA ARG A 184 2.05 5.71 -19.87
C ARG A 184 1.98 7.15 -19.38
N LEU A 185 0.79 7.78 -19.34
CA LEU A 185 0.62 9.14 -18.84
C LEU A 185 1.06 9.26 -17.36
N VAL A 186 0.64 8.29 -16.51
CA VAL A 186 1.07 8.26 -15.10
C VAL A 186 2.60 8.15 -15.00
N ALA A 187 3.21 7.26 -15.78
CA ALA A 187 4.67 7.11 -15.79
C ALA A 187 5.37 8.39 -16.27
N ASP A 188 4.85 9.04 -17.29
CA ASP A 188 5.44 10.25 -17.86
C ASP A 188 5.44 11.40 -16.85
N GLU A 189 4.39 11.55 -16.01
CA GLU A 189 4.39 12.56 -14.94
C GLU A 189 5.46 12.28 -13.88
N ILE A 190 5.65 11.03 -13.47
CA ILE A 190 6.74 10.65 -12.56
C ILE A 190 8.10 10.90 -13.22
N CYS A 191 8.25 10.52 -14.50
CA CYS A 191 9.49 10.72 -15.24
C CYS A 191 9.85 12.20 -15.38
N LYS A 192 8.87 13.10 -15.58
CA LYS A 192 9.11 14.56 -15.59
C LYS A 192 9.71 15.06 -14.28
N LEU A 193 9.19 14.59 -13.13
CA LEU A 193 9.80 14.89 -11.83
C LEU A 193 11.24 14.37 -11.76
N LEU A 194 11.47 13.12 -12.17
CA LEU A 194 12.78 12.52 -12.14
C LEU A 194 13.76 13.22 -13.10
N ASP A 195 13.32 13.64 -14.28
CA ASP A 195 14.12 14.39 -15.25
C ASP A 195 14.54 15.76 -14.70
N SER A 196 13.63 16.46 -14.01
CA SER A 196 13.96 17.75 -13.40
C SER A 196 15.03 17.60 -12.32
N ILE A 197 14.91 16.59 -11.45
CA ILE A 197 15.89 16.35 -10.38
C ILE A 197 17.23 15.88 -10.96
N LYS A 198 17.19 15.07 -12.04
CA LYS A 198 18.41 14.63 -12.74
C LYS A 198 19.15 15.83 -13.32
N ALA A 199 18.46 16.78 -13.95
CA ALA A 199 19.06 17.99 -14.48
C ALA A 199 19.72 18.84 -13.36
N GLU A 200 19.06 19.01 -12.22
CA GLU A 200 19.65 19.69 -11.04
C GLU A 200 20.93 19.00 -10.56
N VAL A 201 20.95 17.64 -10.52
CA VAL A 201 22.15 16.89 -10.12
C VAL A 201 23.29 17.05 -11.14
N GLU A 202 22.98 17.09 -12.43
CA GLU A 202 23.97 17.33 -13.48
C GLU A 202 24.56 18.74 -13.39
N GLU A 203 23.74 19.77 -13.16
CA GLU A 203 24.17 21.16 -12.96
C GLU A 203 25.06 21.30 -11.72
N GLU A 204 24.67 20.73 -10.56
CA GLU A 204 25.49 20.70 -9.35
C GLU A 204 26.85 20.05 -9.58
N THR A 205 26.91 18.97 -10.38
CA THR A 205 28.14 18.27 -10.71
C THR A 205 29.06 19.10 -11.60
N ILE A 206 28.52 19.83 -12.58
CA ILE A 206 29.25 20.70 -13.49
C ILE A 206 29.78 21.93 -12.74
N ALA A 207 29.02 22.50 -11.82
CA ALA A 207 29.44 23.65 -11.01
C ALA A 207 30.58 23.34 -10.04
N GLY A 208 31.01 22.10 -9.93
CA GLY A 208 32.11 21.67 -9.06
C GLY A 208 31.74 21.64 -7.59
N GLU A 209 30.46 21.60 -7.26
CA GLU A 209 29.97 21.29 -5.93
C GLU A 209 30.18 19.79 -5.66
N ASN A 210 31.47 19.41 -5.51
CA ASN A 210 31.89 18.12 -5.00
C ASN A 210 31.47 18.01 -3.51
N ILE A 211 30.21 17.81 -3.27
CA ILE A 211 29.79 17.13 -2.07
C ILE A 211 30.25 15.67 -2.29
N GLU A 212 31.45 15.36 -1.76
CA GLU A 212 31.87 13.98 -1.61
C GLU A 212 30.76 13.24 -0.84
N GLY A 213 29.83 12.71 -1.61
CA GLY A 213 28.88 11.73 -1.11
C GLY A 213 29.70 10.53 -0.67
N LYS A 214 30.16 10.55 0.57
CA LYS A 214 30.63 9.32 1.22
C LYS A 214 29.52 8.31 1.04
N SER A 215 29.81 7.27 0.27
CA SER A 215 29.05 6.03 0.26
C SER A 215 29.07 5.47 1.69
N THR A 216 28.18 5.97 2.52
CA THR A 216 27.93 5.41 3.83
C THR A 216 26.60 4.68 3.73
N LYS A 217 26.68 3.35 3.46
CA LYS A 217 25.60 2.41 3.81
C LYS A 217 25.26 2.44 5.32
N THR A 218 25.76 3.45 6.02
CA THR A 218 25.59 3.69 7.45
C THR A 218 25.54 5.19 7.69
N GLU A 219 24.56 5.88 7.09
CA GLU A 219 24.15 7.12 7.73
C GLU A 219 23.32 6.73 8.95
N ALA A 220 23.80 7.21 10.12
CA ALA A 220 23.07 7.19 11.36
C ALA A 220 21.61 7.52 11.08
N SER A 221 20.69 6.83 11.75
CA SER A 221 19.25 7.08 11.63
C SER A 221 19.02 8.59 11.59
N VAL A 222 18.69 9.11 10.40
CA VAL A 222 18.28 10.51 10.27
C VAL A 222 17.06 10.61 11.16
N LEU A 223 17.17 11.39 12.22
CA LEU A 223 16.07 11.62 13.16
C LEU A 223 14.93 12.24 12.30
N LEU A 224 13.87 11.48 12.11
CA LEU A 224 12.71 11.99 11.38
C LEU A 224 12.09 13.14 12.18
N PRO A 225 11.48 14.12 11.53
CA PRO A 225 10.64 15.11 12.19
C PRO A 225 9.61 14.43 13.11
N ALA A 226 9.16 15.15 14.15
CA ALA A 226 8.03 14.67 14.94
C ALA A 226 6.84 14.40 14.02
N PRO A 227 6.02 13.37 14.28
CA PRO A 227 4.86 13.10 13.46
C PRO A 227 3.84 14.25 13.51
N LEU A 228 3.06 14.41 12.46
CA LEU A 228 1.94 15.35 12.39
C LEU A 228 0.69 14.80 13.09
N THR A 229 0.51 13.49 13.05
CA THR A 229 -0.60 12.76 13.68
C THR A 229 -0.15 12.12 15.00
N GLU A 230 -1.01 11.35 15.65
CA GLU A 230 -0.63 10.55 16.82
C GLU A 230 0.31 9.38 16.45
N ASN A 231 0.42 9.06 15.16
CA ASN A 231 1.37 8.09 14.60
C ASN A 231 1.22 6.66 15.16
N ALA A 232 0.00 6.24 15.43
CA ALA A 232 -0.26 4.91 15.98
C ALA A 232 0.11 3.78 15.01
N TYR A 233 0.19 4.04 13.71
CA TYR A 233 0.31 3.02 12.65
C TYR A 233 1.72 2.78 12.11
N GLU A 234 2.74 3.51 12.55
CA GLU A 234 4.14 3.35 12.05
C GLU A 234 4.67 1.93 12.27
N HIS A 235 4.26 1.28 13.35
CA HIS A 235 4.73 -0.05 13.74
C HIS A 235 3.69 -1.15 13.56
N SER A 236 2.68 -0.90 12.73
CA SER A 236 1.64 -1.91 12.44
C SER A 236 2.24 -3.24 11.98
N ARG A 237 1.72 -4.33 12.50
CA ARG A 237 2.10 -5.69 12.12
C ARG A 237 0.88 -6.53 11.74
N LEU A 238 1.11 -7.55 10.94
CA LEU A 238 0.10 -8.55 10.60
C LEU A 238 0.17 -9.69 11.61
N ILE A 239 -1.01 -10.19 12.03
CA ILE A 239 -1.14 -11.47 12.70
C ILE A 239 -1.69 -12.44 11.65
N GLN A 240 -0.93 -13.48 11.35
CA GLN A 240 -1.24 -14.49 10.36
C GLN A 240 -1.06 -15.91 10.96
N ILE A 241 -1.38 -16.95 10.21
CA ILE A 241 -1.30 -18.33 10.67
C ILE A 241 0.06 -18.69 11.29
N GLN A 242 1.15 -18.24 10.67
CA GLN A 242 2.51 -18.56 11.12
C GLN A 242 2.88 -17.97 12.49
N ASP A 243 2.10 -17.00 12.99
CA ASP A 243 2.36 -16.36 14.28
C ASP A 243 1.83 -17.22 15.46
N ASN A 244 0.97 -18.21 15.17
CA ASN A 244 0.38 -19.15 16.13
C ASN A 244 -0.34 -18.48 17.31
N GLU A 245 -0.89 -17.28 17.11
CA GLU A 245 -1.58 -16.52 18.15
C GLU A 245 -3.08 -16.84 18.25
N ALA A 246 -3.60 -17.66 17.34
CA ALA A 246 -5.02 -17.98 17.24
C ALA A 246 -5.42 -19.21 18.05
N ILE A 247 -6.55 -19.14 18.78
CA ILE A 247 -7.24 -20.27 19.39
C ILE A 247 -8.46 -20.60 18.51
N LEU A 248 -8.49 -21.82 17.96
CA LEU A 248 -9.52 -22.26 17.02
C LEU A 248 -10.60 -23.08 17.72
N ASP A 249 -11.86 -22.73 17.48
CA ASP A 249 -13.04 -23.46 17.92
C ASP A 249 -14.03 -23.48 16.74
N GLY A 250 -13.89 -24.48 15.84
CA GLY A 250 -14.61 -24.58 14.58
C GLY A 250 -13.91 -23.98 13.36
N PHE A 251 -13.12 -22.93 13.51
CA PHE A 251 -12.28 -22.44 12.42
C PHE A 251 -11.19 -23.45 12.07
N LEU A 252 -10.88 -23.54 10.78
CA LEU A 252 -9.85 -24.42 10.23
C LEU A 252 -8.76 -23.60 9.54
N VAL A 253 -7.53 -24.08 9.63
CA VAL A 253 -6.40 -23.52 8.86
C VAL A 253 -6.57 -23.89 7.38
N ASP A 254 -6.44 -22.91 6.49
CA ASP A 254 -6.32 -23.17 5.05
C ASP A 254 -4.90 -23.71 4.75
N PRO A 255 -4.78 -24.98 4.30
CA PRO A 255 -3.48 -25.60 4.06
C PRO A 255 -2.81 -25.12 2.76
N ILE A 256 -3.49 -24.30 1.95
CA ILE A 256 -2.97 -23.87 0.64
C ILE A 256 -1.88 -22.83 0.85
N GLU A 257 -0.65 -23.17 0.48
CA GLU A 257 0.51 -22.30 0.62
C GLU A 257 0.46 -21.09 -0.34
N LYS A 258 0.83 -19.92 0.16
CA LYS A 258 1.05 -18.72 -0.68
C LYS A 258 2.32 -18.91 -1.50
N LYS A 259 2.22 -18.79 -2.83
CA LYS A 259 3.36 -18.84 -3.76
C LYS A 259 3.83 -17.44 -4.17
N GLY A 260 2.99 -16.44 -3.97
CA GLY A 260 3.28 -15.05 -4.33
C GLY A 260 2.45 -14.07 -3.52
N MET A 261 2.78 -12.79 -3.64
CA MET A 261 2.13 -11.70 -2.92
C MET A 261 0.63 -11.59 -3.23
N LEU A 262 0.22 -11.91 -4.46
CA LEU A 262 -1.18 -11.84 -4.91
C LEU A 262 -2.02 -13.06 -4.48
N ASP A 263 -1.43 -14.05 -3.83
CA ASP A 263 -2.16 -15.19 -3.25
C ASP A 263 -2.82 -14.80 -1.91
N ILE A 264 -3.62 -13.73 -1.92
CA ILE A 264 -4.17 -13.12 -0.71
C ILE A 264 -5.18 -14.01 0.02
N PHE A 265 -5.91 -14.88 -0.72
CA PHE A 265 -6.90 -15.80 -0.16
C PHE A 265 -6.36 -17.24 -0.05
N LYS A 266 -5.13 -17.39 0.42
CA LYS A 266 -4.47 -18.65 0.75
C LYS A 266 -3.79 -18.52 2.10
N ASN A 267 -3.61 -19.65 2.78
CA ASN A 267 -2.94 -19.71 4.07
C ASN A 267 -3.55 -18.74 5.10
N GLY A 268 -4.89 -18.73 5.19
CA GLY A 268 -5.70 -18.01 6.17
C GLY A 268 -6.49 -19.00 7.03
N TRP A 269 -7.59 -18.55 7.63
CA TRP A 269 -8.50 -19.37 8.41
C TRP A 269 -9.88 -19.37 7.76
N THR A 270 -10.55 -20.54 7.79
CA THR A 270 -11.88 -20.71 7.19
C THR A 270 -12.88 -21.21 8.21
N ALA A 271 -14.14 -20.79 8.10
CA ALA A 271 -15.25 -21.26 8.92
C ALA A 271 -16.51 -21.41 8.07
N ALA A 272 -17.29 -22.46 8.34
CA ALA A 272 -18.45 -22.82 7.53
C ALA A 272 -19.74 -23.06 8.33
N HIS A 273 -19.69 -23.06 9.66
CA HIS A 273 -20.85 -23.35 10.50
C HIS A 273 -21.15 -22.19 11.46
N THR A 274 -22.42 -22.00 11.76
CA THR A 274 -22.84 -21.05 12.78
C THR A 274 -22.24 -21.44 14.13
N ASN A 275 -21.71 -20.45 14.86
CA ASN A 275 -20.95 -20.54 16.10
C ASN A 275 -19.50 -21.01 15.96
N ASP A 276 -19.02 -21.36 14.76
CA ASP A 276 -17.55 -21.46 14.57
C ASP A 276 -16.89 -20.18 15.07
N LYS A 277 -15.82 -20.31 15.85
CA LYS A 277 -15.15 -19.21 16.53
C LYS A 277 -13.64 -19.31 16.41
N ILE A 278 -12.98 -18.17 16.25
CA ILE A 278 -11.55 -17.99 16.41
C ILE A 278 -11.33 -16.86 17.40
N SER A 279 -10.33 -17.00 18.29
CA SER A 279 -10.02 -15.98 19.28
C SER A 279 -8.53 -15.72 19.38
N PHE A 280 -8.19 -14.50 19.81
CA PHE A 280 -6.83 -13.99 19.97
C PHE A 280 -6.74 -13.19 21.27
N GLU A 281 -5.55 -13.18 21.90
CA GLU A 281 -5.22 -12.29 23.00
C GLU A 281 -3.98 -11.48 22.59
N ILE A 282 -4.16 -10.19 22.31
CA ILE A 282 -3.12 -9.36 21.66
C ILE A 282 -3.05 -7.99 22.33
N GLU A 283 -1.84 -7.57 22.73
CA GLU A 283 -1.60 -6.21 23.19
C GLU A 283 -1.59 -5.25 21.98
N CYS A 284 -2.55 -4.32 21.95
CA CYS A 284 -2.65 -3.29 20.92
C CYS A 284 -3.46 -2.07 21.41
N SER A 285 -3.38 -0.98 20.66
CA SER A 285 -4.25 0.20 20.77
C SER A 285 -5.09 0.41 19.51
N CYS A 286 -4.62 -0.13 18.38
CA CYS A 286 -5.34 -0.13 17.12
C CYS A 286 -5.43 -1.55 16.57
N LEU A 287 -6.60 -1.89 16.04
CA LEU A 287 -6.88 -3.22 15.54
C LEU A 287 -7.77 -3.14 14.29
N ALA A 288 -7.44 -3.90 13.28
CA ALA A 288 -8.32 -4.15 12.15
C ALA A 288 -8.32 -5.62 11.77
N VAL A 289 -9.39 -6.08 11.15
CA VAL A 289 -9.52 -7.43 10.62
C VAL A 289 -9.55 -7.41 9.10
N GLN A 290 -8.82 -8.34 8.48
CA GLN A 290 -8.86 -8.55 7.04
C GLN A 290 -9.55 -9.87 6.74
N TYR A 291 -10.59 -9.80 5.91
CA TYR A 291 -11.36 -10.97 5.50
C TYR A 291 -11.77 -10.85 4.03
N ARG A 292 -12.16 -11.98 3.45
CA ARG A 292 -12.64 -12.01 2.07
C ARG A 292 -14.13 -11.64 2.03
N LYS A 293 -14.47 -10.64 1.21
CA LYS A 293 -15.81 -10.51 0.65
C LYS A 293 -15.84 -11.18 -0.72
N SER A 294 -16.82 -12.05 -0.96
CA SER A 294 -16.88 -12.88 -2.18
C SER A 294 -18.10 -12.55 -3.03
N VAL A 295 -17.88 -12.49 -4.34
CA VAL A 295 -18.95 -12.42 -5.35
C VAL A 295 -19.69 -13.75 -5.49
N GLN A 296 -19.11 -14.86 -5.01
CA GLN A 296 -19.75 -16.19 -4.99
C GLN A 296 -20.54 -16.36 -3.69
N GLN A 297 -21.79 -15.96 -3.72
CA GLN A 297 -22.70 -15.88 -2.58
C GLN A 297 -23.69 -17.04 -2.56
N PRO A 298 -24.30 -17.34 -1.37
CA PRO A 298 -24.05 -16.71 -0.06
C PRO A 298 -22.77 -17.20 0.63
N VAL A 299 -22.13 -16.27 1.37
CA VAL A 299 -20.99 -16.52 2.25
C VAL A 299 -21.43 -16.24 3.68
N PRO A 300 -20.91 -16.93 4.72
CA PRO A 300 -21.26 -16.67 6.10
C PRO A 300 -21.05 -15.20 6.50
N LYS A 301 -21.90 -14.72 7.41
CA LYS A 301 -21.65 -13.55 8.23
C LYS A 301 -20.98 -13.95 9.52
N ALA A 302 -20.05 -13.13 9.98
CA ALA A 302 -19.44 -13.25 11.29
C ALA A 302 -19.61 -11.95 12.07
N LYS A 303 -19.33 -11.96 13.36
CA LYS A 303 -19.17 -10.77 14.19
C LYS A 303 -17.80 -10.78 14.86
N ALA A 304 -17.21 -9.61 14.99
CA ALA A 304 -16.02 -9.39 15.83
C ALA A 304 -16.48 -8.81 17.18
N VAL A 305 -16.07 -9.46 18.26
CA VAL A 305 -16.36 -9.07 19.65
C VAL A 305 -15.03 -8.77 20.33
N ILE A 306 -14.89 -7.59 20.94
CA ILE A 306 -13.70 -7.19 21.67
C ILE A 306 -14.00 -7.17 23.16
N ASP A 307 -13.16 -7.83 23.96
CA ASP A 307 -13.25 -7.89 25.44
C ASP A 307 -14.61 -8.38 25.95
N GLY A 308 -15.34 -9.15 25.15
CA GLY A 308 -16.67 -9.66 25.50
C GLY A 308 -17.80 -8.63 25.33
N ASP A 309 -17.54 -7.49 24.74
CA ASP A 309 -18.55 -6.44 24.47
C ASP A 309 -19.46 -6.81 23.28
N GLU A 310 -20.45 -7.62 23.53
CA GLU A 310 -21.44 -8.04 22.55
C GLU A 310 -22.31 -6.88 22.03
N ALA A 311 -22.49 -5.83 22.81
CA ALA A 311 -23.33 -4.71 22.44
C ALA A 311 -22.71 -3.86 21.32
N HIS A 312 -21.39 -3.84 21.21
CA HIS A 312 -20.64 -3.12 20.18
C HIS A 312 -19.95 -4.07 19.18
N ALA A 313 -20.46 -5.30 19.06
CA ALA A 313 -19.93 -6.25 18.09
C ALA A 313 -20.03 -5.71 16.65
N VAL A 314 -18.95 -5.82 15.89
CA VAL A 314 -18.90 -5.38 14.49
C VAL A 314 -19.22 -6.56 13.56
N ILE A 315 -20.16 -6.35 12.63
CA ILE A 315 -20.57 -7.39 11.67
C ILE A 315 -19.57 -7.45 10.50
N LEU A 316 -19.05 -8.64 10.27
CA LEU A 316 -18.17 -8.97 9.16
C LEU A 316 -18.99 -9.76 8.12
N ASP A 317 -19.52 -9.04 7.12
CA ASP A 317 -20.32 -9.66 6.05
C ASP A 317 -19.40 -10.14 4.92
N GLY A 318 -19.29 -11.47 4.74
CA GLY A 318 -18.50 -12.10 3.70
C GLY A 318 -19.08 -11.93 2.28
N ASN A 319 -20.29 -11.39 2.14
CA ASN A 319 -20.92 -11.18 0.84
C ASN A 319 -20.45 -9.88 0.20
N PHE A 320 -20.18 -9.91 -1.10
CA PHE A 320 -19.74 -8.74 -1.85
C PHE A 320 -20.74 -8.42 -2.96
N THR A 321 -21.25 -7.20 -2.97
CA THR A 321 -22.31 -6.75 -3.89
C THR A 321 -21.78 -6.24 -5.23
N GLU A 322 -20.48 -5.95 -5.32
CA GLU A 322 -19.82 -5.60 -6.57
C GLU A 322 -19.57 -6.85 -7.43
N ASP A 323 -19.20 -6.69 -8.69
CA ASP A 323 -19.08 -7.78 -9.66
C ASP A 323 -17.63 -8.04 -10.15
N TRP A 324 -16.65 -7.26 -9.69
CA TRP A 324 -15.28 -7.31 -10.19
C TRP A 324 -14.40 -8.44 -9.60
N GLY A 325 -14.91 -9.20 -8.62
CA GLY A 325 -14.20 -10.34 -8.04
C GLY A 325 -14.19 -10.36 -6.52
N ASP A 326 -13.51 -11.33 -5.93
CA ASP A 326 -13.37 -11.41 -4.48
C ASP A 326 -12.50 -10.24 -3.96
N CYS A 327 -12.97 -9.56 -2.92
CA CYS A 327 -12.32 -8.40 -2.33
C CYS A 327 -11.62 -8.74 -1.01
N LEU A 328 -10.36 -8.30 -0.85
CA LEU A 328 -9.71 -8.24 0.45
C LEU A 328 -10.26 -7.04 1.20
N TYR A 329 -11.20 -7.28 2.11
CA TYR A 329 -11.82 -6.23 2.89
C TYR A 329 -11.09 -6.03 4.22
N LEU A 330 -10.92 -4.77 4.61
CA LEU A 330 -10.30 -4.38 5.86
C LEU A 330 -11.33 -3.62 6.69
N GLU A 331 -11.61 -4.14 7.90
CA GLU A 331 -12.55 -3.53 8.85
C GLU A 331 -11.80 -3.08 10.11
N PRO A 332 -11.66 -1.77 10.37
CA PRO A 332 -11.13 -1.26 11.63
C PRO A 332 -12.05 -1.61 12.80
N LEU A 333 -11.46 -2.12 13.89
CA LEU A 333 -12.20 -2.50 15.10
C LEU A 333 -11.85 -1.63 16.30
N LEU A 334 -10.57 -1.26 16.45
CA LEU A 334 -10.10 -0.34 17.48
C LEU A 334 -9.22 0.74 16.84
N HIS A 335 -9.40 1.97 17.31
CA HIS A 335 -8.63 3.14 16.91
C HIS A 335 -8.36 3.99 18.14
N HIS A 336 -7.08 4.15 18.52
CA HIS A 336 -6.65 4.86 19.74
C HIS A 336 -7.31 4.35 21.02
N ALA A 337 -7.56 3.05 21.11
CA ALA A 337 -8.02 2.44 22.35
C ALA A 337 -6.90 2.41 23.41
N GLU A 338 -7.27 2.13 24.66
CA GLU A 338 -6.28 1.88 25.71
C GLU A 338 -5.36 0.73 25.29
N LYS A 339 -4.05 0.97 25.34
CA LYS A 339 -3.07 -0.08 25.02
C LYS A 339 -3.04 -1.12 26.13
N LYS A 340 -3.62 -2.26 25.89
CA LYS A 340 -3.68 -3.43 26.78
C LYS A 340 -3.80 -4.71 25.97
N VAL A 341 -3.75 -5.85 26.65
CA VAL A 341 -4.14 -7.12 26.02
C VAL A 341 -5.65 -7.13 25.83
N HIS A 342 -6.08 -7.09 24.57
CA HIS A 342 -7.47 -7.27 24.17
C HIS A 342 -7.75 -8.71 23.82
N ARG A 343 -8.92 -9.20 24.21
CA ARG A 343 -9.47 -10.47 23.72
C ARG A 343 -10.36 -10.20 22.50
N ILE A 344 -9.97 -10.74 21.39
CA ILE A 344 -10.67 -10.60 20.11
C ILE A 344 -11.34 -11.94 19.79
N GLU A 345 -12.64 -11.96 19.56
CA GLU A 345 -13.36 -13.14 19.12
C GLU A 345 -14.08 -12.86 17.79
N ILE A 346 -13.85 -13.71 16.78
CA ILE A 346 -14.57 -13.65 15.51
C ILE A 346 -15.46 -14.90 15.47
N ILE A 347 -16.78 -14.69 15.42
CA ILE A 347 -17.80 -15.72 15.58
C ILE A 347 -18.72 -15.69 14.37
N VAL A 348 -18.86 -16.82 13.69
CA VAL A 348 -19.82 -16.97 12.58
C VAL A 348 -21.24 -16.94 13.13
N THR A 349 -22.08 -16.04 12.60
CA THR A 349 -23.44 -15.79 13.07
C THR A 349 -24.50 -16.40 12.16
N ASP A 350 -24.24 -16.44 10.85
CA ASP A 350 -25.15 -17.00 9.86
C ASP A 350 -24.35 -17.73 8.77
N ALA A 351 -24.56 -19.02 8.65
CA ALA A 351 -23.91 -19.91 7.69
C ALA A 351 -24.92 -20.81 6.94
N LYS A 352 -26.13 -20.28 6.68
CA LYS A 352 -27.16 -21.03 5.99
C LYS A 352 -26.91 -21.03 4.47
N ASP A 353 -27.05 -22.23 3.85
CA ASP A 353 -27.03 -22.45 2.40
C ASP A 353 -25.77 -21.84 1.69
N ILE A 354 -24.64 -21.81 2.38
CA ILE A 354 -23.41 -21.14 1.92
C ILE A 354 -22.80 -21.81 0.68
N VAL A 355 -22.24 -21.00 -0.23
CA VAL A 355 -21.49 -21.44 -1.40
C VAL A 355 -19.99 -21.52 -1.09
N ARG A 356 -19.50 -20.63 -0.21
CA ARG A 356 -18.11 -20.59 0.24
C ARG A 356 -18.00 -20.36 1.74
N PRO A 357 -16.96 -20.85 2.40
CA PRO A 357 -16.71 -20.54 3.82
C PRO A 357 -16.36 -19.06 4.02
N PHE A 358 -16.63 -18.54 5.22
CA PHE A 358 -16.00 -17.31 5.69
C PHE A 358 -14.48 -17.48 5.66
N TYR A 359 -13.76 -16.44 5.23
CA TYR A 359 -12.31 -16.50 5.11
C TYR A 359 -11.68 -15.32 5.84
N LEU A 360 -11.02 -15.60 6.95
CA LEU A 360 -10.21 -14.64 7.69
C LEU A 360 -8.78 -14.69 7.14
N VAL A 361 -8.24 -13.54 6.74
CA VAL A 361 -6.91 -13.44 6.12
C VAL A 361 -5.84 -13.10 7.16
N SER A 362 -6.09 -12.10 8.00
CA SER A 362 -5.16 -11.63 9.05
C SER A 362 -5.84 -10.63 9.97
N LEU A 363 -5.19 -10.32 11.09
CA LEU A 363 -5.43 -9.08 11.82
C LEU A 363 -4.29 -8.10 11.51
N ILE A 364 -4.57 -6.78 11.64
CA ILE A 364 -3.56 -5.72 11.66
C ILE A 364 -3.61 -5.10 13.04
N VAL A 365 -2.48 -5.00 13.71
CA VAL A 365 -2.38 -4.48 15.07
C VAL A 365 -1.27 -3.45 15.21
N SER A 366 -1.49 -2.46 16.09
CA SER A 366 -0.53 -1.42 16.43
C SER A 366 -0.60 -1.07 17.91
#